data_ee93904fa241b8ca39e1f115d886f0ca
#
_entry.id   ee93904fa241b8ca39e1f115d886f0ca
#
_cell.length_a   1.000
_cell.length_b   1.000
_cell.length_c   1.000
_cell.angle_alpha   90.00
_cell.angle_beta   90.00
_cell.angle_gamma   90.00
#
_symmetry.space_group_name_H-M   'P 1'
#
loop_
_entity.id
_entity.type
_entity.pdbx_description
1 polymer ?
#
loop_
_entity_poly.entity_id
_entity_poly.type
_entity_poly.pdbx_seq_one_letter_code
_entity_poly.pdbx_strand_id
1 'polypeptide(L)'
;MRLVRGNALVGLLLTVAIIAVLMVVYMYGGLQPRESTRKDKLGHTTLGTVKLDAQDDACRMQLNQVRLSIEANTSSDDQRPASLEELRLGKEQIECPIDHKPYDYDPATGVVKCKHLGHDKY
;
A
#
# COMPACT_ATOMS: atom_id res chain seq x y z
N MET A 1 30.57 26.15 -41.78
CA MET A 1 29.27 25.43 -41.83
C MET A 1 29.37 23.89 -41.76
N ARG A 2 30.47 23.26 -41.43
CA ARG A 2 30.63 21.79 -41.36
C ARG A 2 30.42 21.17 -39.95
N LEU A 3 30.44 21.97 -38.87
CA LEU A 3 30.32 21.48 -37.48
C LEU A 3 28.89 21.10 -37.03
N VAL A 4 27.87 21.63 -37.74
CA VAL A 4 26.46 21.40 -37.36
C VAL A 4 25.95 20.01 -37.80
N ARG A 5 26.53 19.42 -38.89
CA ARG A 5 26.13 18.10 -39.37
C ARG A 5 26.57 16.93 -38.48
N GLY A 6 27.73 17.08 -37.81
CA GLY A 6 28.21 16.05 -36.88
C GLY A 6 27.33 15.93 -35.62
N ASN A 7 26.88 17.05 -35.10
CA ASN A 7 26.04 17.05 -33.90
C ASN A 7 24.63 16.50 -34.15
N ALA A 8 24.08 16.72 -35.36
CA ALA A 8 22.79 16.16 -35.73
C ALA A 8 22.82 14.62 -35.85
N LEU A 9 23.91 14.08 -36.41
CA LEU A 9 24.12 12.61 -36.50
C LEU A 9 24.29 11.98 -35.14
N VAL A 10 25.06 12.60 -34.24
CA VAL A 10 25.24 12.14 -32.88
C VAL A 10 23.91 12.19 -32.11
N GLY A 11 23.14 13.28 -32.26
CA GLY A 11 21.82 13.42 -31.67
C GLY A 11 20.85 12.32 -32.13
N LEU A 12 20.84 12.03 -33.44
CA LEU A 12 20.00 10.99 -34.00
C LEU A 12 20.39 9.59 -33.50
N LEU A 13 21.67 9.28 -33.39
CA LEU A 13 22.15 8.02 -32.83
C LEU A 13 21.78 7.86 -31.36
N LEU A 14 21.88 8.94 -30.58
CA LEU A 14 21.50 8.95 -29.17
C LEU A 14 20.00 8.72 -28.99
N THR A 15 19.17 9.36 -29.77
CA THR A 15 17.71 9.15 -29.71
C THR A 15 17.30 7.74 -30.09
N VAL A 16 17.92 7.16 -31.13
CA VAL A 16 17.67 5.76 -31.52
C VAL A 16 18.11 4.80 -30.41
N ALA A 17 19.26 5.03 -29.78
CA ALA A 17 19.74 4.22 -28.67
C ALA A 17 18.80 4.26 -27.47
N ILE A 18 18.30 5.45 -27.11
CA ILE A 18 17.33 5.61 -26.02
C ILE A 18 16.02 4.86 -26.33
N ILE A 19 15.50 5.01 -27.54
CA ILE A 19 14.27 4.32 -27.97
C ILE A 19 14.48 2.80 -27.93
N ALA A 20 15.65 2.30 -28.39
CA ALA A 20 15.96 0.87 -28.34
C ALA A 20 16.00 0.34 -26.89
N VAL A 21 16.62 1.09 -25.98
CA VAL A 21 16.66 0.72 -24.55
C VAL A 21 15.25 0.73 -23.95
N LEU A 22 14.44 1.74 -24.25
CA LEU A 22 13.04 1.80 -23.77
C LEU A 22 12.20 0.65 -24.33
N MET A 23 12.40 0.28 -25.61
CA MET A 23 11.74 -0.89 -26.20
C MET A 23 12.14 -2.18 -25.51
N VAL A 24 13.42 -2.37 -25.22
CA VAL A 24 13.92 -3.55 -24.50
C VAL A 24 13.33 -3.59 -23.09
N VAL A 25 13.35 -2.49 -22.36
CA VAL A 25 12.76 -2.39 -21.02
C VAL A 25 11.25 -2.65 -21.07
N TYR A 26 10.55 -2.13 -22.07
CA TYR A 26 9.12 -2.37 -22.25
C TYR A 26 8.82 -3.85 -22.55
N MET A 27 9.62 -4.49 -23.43
CA MET A 27 9.40 -5.89 -23.83
C MET A 27 9.83 -6.90 -22.76
N TYR A 28 10.92 -6.62 -22.03
CA TYR A 28 11.50 -7.58 -21.08
C TYR A 28 11.31 -7.19 -19.61
N GLY A 29 11.03 -5.91 -19.35
CA GLY A 29 11.22 -5.35 -17.98
C GLY A 29 10.00 -5.07 -17.20
N GLY A 30 8.81 -5.29 -17.68
CA GLY A 30 8.06 -4.86 -16.59
C GLY A 30 6.59 -4.64 -16.58
N LEU A 31 5.96 -4.70 -17.65
CA LEU A 31 4.49 -4.59 -17.66
C LEU A 31 3.82 -5.97 -17.83
N GLN A 32 4.60 -7.03 -17.69
CA GLN A 32 4.01 -8.37 -17.77
C GLN A 32 3.19 -8.64 -16.50
N PRO A 33 1.94 -9.06 -16.66
CA PRO A 33 1.13 -9.51 -15.54
C PRO A 33 1.84 -10.68 -14.84
N ARG A 34 2.17 -10.47 -13.58
CA ARG A 34 2.79 -11.49 -12.73
C ARG A 34 1.71 -12.13 -11.88
N GLU A 35 1.79 -13.44 -11.74
CA GLU A 35 0.88 -14.14 -10.82
C GLU A 35 1.11 -13.64 -9.39
N SER A 36 0.04 -13.19 -8.74
CA SER A 36 0.13 -12.66 -7.40
C SER A 36 0.42 -13.78 -6.40
N THR A 37 1.51 -13.63 -5.65
CA THR A 37 1.88 -14.51 -4.53
C THR A 37 1.17 -14.16 -3.23
N ARG A 38 0.34 -13.11 -3.24
CA ARG A 38 -0.40 -12.64 -2.07
C ARG A 38 -1.60 -13.55 -1.76
N LYS A 39 -1.95 -13.70 -0.48
CA LYS A 39 -3.12 -14.47 -0.04
C LYS A 39 -4.45 -13.93 -0.59
N ASP A 40 -4.53 -12.62 -0.78
CA ASP A 40 -5.70 -11.91 -1.31
C ASP A 40 -5.82 -11.99 -2.85
N LYS A 41 -4.81 -12.56 -3.53
CA LYS A 41 -4.71 -12.66 -5.00
C LYS A 41 -4.78 -11.33 -5.74
N LEU A 42 -4.50 -10.22 -5.06
CA LEU A 42 -4.42 -8.88 -5.65
C LEU A 42 -2.99 -8.59 -6.11
N GLY A 43 -2.82 -7.57 -6.97
CA GLY A 43 -1.50 -7.12 -7.41
C GLY A 43 -0.89 -7.95 -8.52
N HIS A 44 -1.54 -7.99 -9.69
CA HIS A 44 -1.04 -8.71 -10.88
C HIS A 44 0.09 -7.97 -11.64
N THR A 45 0.42 -6.76 -11.25
CA THR A 45 1.49 -5.97 -11.84
C THR A 45 2.47 -5.52 -10.77
N THR A 46 3.73 -5.27 -11.15
CA THR A 46 4.76 -4.77 -10.22
C THR A 46 4.31 -3.48 -9.51
N LEU A 47 3.71 -2.55 -10.24
CA LEU A 47 3.18 -1.32 -9.66
C LEU A 47 1.99 -1.58 -8.73
N GLY A 48 1.12 -2.51 -9.11
CA GLY A 48 -0.01 -2.94 -8.28
C GLY A 48 0.44 -3.57 -6.97
N THR A 49 1.46 -4.41 -6.99
CA THR A 49 2.05 -5.02 -5.79
C THR A 49 2.64 -3.96 -4.86
N VAL A 50 3.45 -3.04 -5.37
CA VAL A 50 4.05 -1.97 -4.54
C VAL A 50 2.97 -1.08 -3.91
N LYS A 51 1.91 -0.77 -4.64
CA LYS A 51 0.78 -0.02 -4.08
C LYS A 51 0.09 -0.77 -2.94
N LEU A 52 -0.15 -2.06 -3.11
CA LEU A 52 -0.78 -2.89 -2.09
C LEU A 52 0.12 -3.08 -0.87
N ASP A 53 1.42 -3.26 -1.06
CA ASP A 53 2.38 -3.34 0.05
C ASP A 53 2.38 -2.05 0.87
N ALA A 54 2.31 -0.89 0.21
CA ALA A 54 2.16 0.38 0.91
C ALA A 54 0.82 0.50 1.67
N GLN A 55 -0.27 -0.07 1.14
CA GLN A 55 -1.56 -0.12 1.82
C GLN A 55 -1.56 -1.11 2.99
N ASP A 56 -0.82 -2.23 2.90
CA ASP A 56 -0.61 -3.16 4.01
C ASP A 56 0.11 -2.46 5.18
N ASP A 57 1.18 -1.72 4.87
CA ASP A 57 1.91 -0.95 5.87
C ASP A 57 1.03 0.15 6.50
N ALA A 58 0.22 0.83 5.69
CA ALA A 58 -0.74 1.81 6.18
C ALA A 58 -1.77 1.17 7.12
N CYS A 59 -2.33 0.01 6.78
CA CYS A 59 -3.24 -0.73 7.64
C CYS A 59 -2.59 -1.09 8.98
N ARG A 60 -1.35 -1.59 8.95
CA ARG A 60 -0.59 -1.91 10.16
C ARG A 60 -0.38 -0.70 11.06
N MET A 61 -0.02 0.44 10.47
CA MET A 61 0.16 1.69 11.22
C MET A 61 -1.15 2.19 11.81
N GLN A 62 -2.25 2.14 11.07
CA GLN A 62 -3.58 2.50 11.55
C GLN A 62 -4.04 1.61 12.71
N LEU A 63 -3.87 0.29 12.59
CA LEU A 63 -4.19 -0.64 13.69
C LEU A 63 -3.42 -0.31 14.97
N ASN A 64 -2.12 0.01 14.84
CA ASN A 64 -1.32 0.41 16.00
C ASN A 64 -1.82 1.73 16.61
N GLN A 65 -2.21 2.70 15.77
CA GLN A 65 -2.78 3.95 16.24
C GLN A 65 -4.13 3.75 16.96
N VAL A 66 -4.98 2.88 16.43
CA VAL A 66 -6.25 2.51 17.07
C VAL A 66 -5.99 1.84 18.43
N ARG A 67 -5.03 0.91 18.53
CA ARG A 67 -4.64 0.27 19.79
C ARG A 67 -4.18 1.28 20.83
N LEU A 68 -3.30 2.21 20.44
CA LEU A 68 -2.85 3.27 21.34
C LEU A 68 -4.01 4.19 21.77
N SER A 69 -4.96 4.45 20.88
CA SER A 69 -6.15 5.24 21.21
C SER A 69 -7.08 4.51 22.17
N ILE A 70 -7.22 3.20 22.05
CA ILE A 70 -7.98 2.37 23.00
C ILE A 70 -7.31 2.43 24.38
N GLU A 71 -5.98 2.22 24.46
CA GLU A 71 -5.22 2.30 25.70
C GLU A 71 -5.34 3.66 26.36
N ALA A 72 -5.24 4.75 25.60
CA ALA A 72 -5.36 6.12 26.09
C ALA A 72 -6.78 6.45 26.59
N ASN A 73 -7.82 5.81 26.07
CA ASN A 73 -9.21 6.01 26.47
C ASN A 73 -9.71 4.94 27.47
N THR A 74 -8.86 3.99 27.85
CA THR A 74 -9.17 3.05 28.92
C THR A 74 -9.06 3.77 30.27
N SER A 75 -10.13 3.77 31.06
CA SER A 75 -10.14 4.42 32.37
C SER A 75 -9.40 3.60 33.43
N SER A 76 -9.17 4.22 34.59
CA SER A 76 -8.49 3.58 35.74
C SER A 76 -9.18 2.32 36.25
N ASP A 77 -10.45 2.14 35.92
CA ASP A 77 -11.28 0.99 36.30
C ASP A 77 -11.34 -0.08 35.21
N ASP A 78 -10.36 -0.10 34.29
CA ASP A 78 -10.30 -1.01 33.13
C ASP A 78 -11.52 -0.93 32.18
N GLN A 79 -12.27 0.17 32.24
CA GLN A 79 -13.37 0.40 31.33
C GLN A 79 -12.82 0.83 29.97
N ARG A 80 -12.94 -0.04 28.99
CA ARG A 80 -12.57 0.21 27.60
C ARG A 80 -13.73 0.84 26.83
N PRO A 81 -13.46 1.55 25.75
CA PRO A 81 -14.50 2.05 24.86
C PRO A 81 -15.41 0.91 24.38
N ALA A 82 -16.73 1.14 24.35
CA ALA A 82 -17.68 0.12 23.90
C ALA A 82 -17.60 -0.10 22.37
N SER A 83 -17.13 0.91 21.63
CA SER A 83 -16.93 0.82 20.19
C SER A 83 -15.78 1.70 19.71
N LEU A 84 -15.28 1.47 18.47
CA LEU A 84 -14.22 2.28 17.90
C LEU A 84 -14.67 3.71 17.56
N GLU A 85 -15.96 3.94 17.37
CA GLU A 85 -16.54 5.25 17.09
C GLU A 85 -16.42 6.20 18.30
N GLU A 86 -16.40 5.67 19.52
CA GLU A 86 -16.22 6.45 20.74
C GLU A 86 -14.83 7.09 20.82
N LEU A 87 -13.84 6.52 20.13
CA LEU A 87 -12.48 7.08 20.06
C LEU A 87 -12.40 8.39 19.28
N ARG A 88 -13.49 8.82 18.65
CA ARG A 88 -13.54 10.01 17.79
C ARG A 88 -12.49 10.04 16.69
N LEU A 89 -12.05 8.88 16.26
CA LEU A 89 -11.18 8.72 15.11
C LEU A 89 -11.97 8.90 13.81
N GLY A 90 -11.31 9.38 12.77
CA GLY A 90 -11.93 9.46 11.44
C GLY A 90 -12.31 8.08 10.92
N LYS A 91 -13.39 8.00 10.15
CA LYS A 91 -13.85 6.73 9.57
C LYS A 91 -12.75 5.98 8.82
N GLU A 92 -11.92 6.71 8.09
CA GLU A 92 -10.77 6.17 7.35
C GLU A 92 -9.70 5.53 8.26
N GLN A 93 -9.68 5.88 9.54
CA GLN A 93 -8.70 5.36 10.52
C GLN A 93 -9.15 4.07 11.18
N ILE A 94 -10.44 3.77 11.14
CA ILE A 94 -11.06 2.56 11.72
C ILE A 94 -11.45 1.52 10.65
N GLU A 95 -11.05 1.76 9.40
CA GLU A 95 -11.31 0.88 8.25
C GLU A 95 -10.00 0.45 7.58
N CYS A 96 -9.99 -0.73 6.96
CA CYS A 96 -8.84 -1.21 6.20
C CYS A 96 -8.68 -0.39 4.90
N PRO A 97 -7.48 0.12 4.57
CA PRO A 97 -7.27 0.93 3.37
C PRO A 97 -7.37 0.15 2.04
N ILE A 98 -7.47 -1.19 2.09
CA ILE A 98 -7.60 -2.01 0.88
C ILE A 98 -9.06 -2.28 0.52
N ASP A 99 -9.84 -2.79 1.46
CA ASP A 99 -11.22 -3.22 1.21
C ASP A 99 -12.28 -2.35 1.91
N HIS A 100 -11.83 -1.30 2.62
CA HIS A 100 -12.67 -0.33 3.33
C HIS A 100 -13.66 -0.97 4.32
N LYS A 101 -13.32 -2.15 4.83
CA LYS A 101 -14.10 -2.79 5.88
C LYS A 101 -13.65 -2.33 7.26
N PRO A 102 -14.60 -2.13 8.18
CA PRO A 102 -14.28 -1.73 9.54
C PRO A 102 -13.46 -2.82 10.24
N TYR A 103 -12.55 -2.40 11.11
CA TYR A 103 -11.79 -3.31 11.96
C TYR A 103 -12.70 -4.05 12.92
N ASP A 104 -12.31 -5.25 13.26
CA ASP A 104 -12.97 -6.08 14.27
C ASP A 104 -12.46 -5.70 15.65
N TYR A 105 -13.32 -5.22 16.51
CA TYR A 105 -12.99 -4.78 17.85
C TYR A 105 -13.76 -5.56 18.89
N ASP A 106 -13.06 -6.09 19.88
CA ASP A 106 -13.65 -6.74 21.03
C ASP A 106 -13.48 -5.84 22.28
N PRO A 107 -14.54 -5.20 22.76
CA PRO A 107 -14.47 -4.31 23.92
C PRO A 107 -14.11 -5.04 25.22
N ALA A 108 -14.38 -6.35 25.34
CA ALA A 108 -14.06 -7.10 26.54
C ALA A 108 -12.55 -7.29 26.70
N THR A 109 -11.83 -7.52 25.61
CA THR A 109 -10.39 -7.74 25.59
C THR A 109 -9.58 -6.54 25.15
N GLY A 110 -10.21 -5.55 24.49
CA GLY A 110 -9.54 -4.40 23.86
C GLY A 110 -8.80 -4.77 22.58
N VAL A 111 -8.98 -5.98 22.06
CA VAL A 111 -8.27 -6.45 20.87
C VAL A 111 -8.93 -5.90 19.62
N VAL A 112 -8.09 -5.35 18.72
CA VAL A 112 -8.53 -4.91 17.41
C VAL A 112 -7.77 -5.65 16.31
N LYS A 113 -8.49 -6.12 15.30
CA LYS A 113 -7.95 -6.92 14.17
C LYS A 113 -8.51 -6.46 12.84
N CYS A 114 -7.72 -6.65 11.80
CA CYS A 114 -8.19 -6.47 10.43
C CYS A 114 -8.76 -7.80 9.89
N LYS A 115 -9.91 -7.73 9.21
CA LYS A 115 -10.55 -8.90 8.57
C LYS A 115 -10.07 -9.17 7.15
N HIS A 116 -9.20 -8.31 6.59
CA HIS A 116 -8.65 -8.49 5.26
C HIS A 116 -7.76 -9.74 5.18
N LEU A 117 -7.90 -10.51 4.09
CA LEU A 117 -7.10 -11.71 3.87
C LEU A 117 -5.60 -11.35 3.74
N GLY A 118 -4.79 -11.91 4.62
CA GLY A 118 -3.35 -11.62 4.68
C GLY A 118 -2.96 -10.63 5.79
N HIS A 119 -3.94 -9.99 6.46
CA HIS A 119 -3.73 -9.10 7.61
C HIS A 119 -3.96 -9.80 8.96
N ASP A 120 -4.18 -11.09 8.96
CA ASP A 120 -4.36 -11.93 10.14
C ASP A 120 -3.20 -11.91 11.15
N LYS A 121 -2.06 -11.39 10.72
CA LYS A 121 -0.83 -11.25 11.51
C LYS A 121 -0.61 -9.86 12.14
N TYR A 122 -1.52 -8.92 11.92
CA TYR A 122 -1.40 -7.54 12.43
C TYR A 122 -2.21 -7.32 13.70
#